data_a215e1199986b14433ab3321ec56e36d
#
_entry.id   a215e1199986b14433ab3321ec56e36d
#
_cell.length_a   1.000
_cell.length_b   1.000
_cell.length_c   1.000
_cell.angle_alpha   90.00
_cell.angle_beta   90.00
_cell.angle_gamma   90.00
#
_symmetry.space_group_name_H-M   'P 1'
#
loop_
_entity.id
_entity.type
_entity.pdbx_description
1 polymer ?
#
loop_
_entity_poly.entity_id
_entity_poly.type
_entity_poly.pdbx_seq_one_letter_code
_entity_poly.pdbx_strand_id
1 'polypeptide(L)'
;MKLLIPTDAFPPVCGGSGWSTYELASGLRARGHDVLVVRPVPGAAENVREAEYDGFRVIEFGSAAPNVPYVRNYFKNERLHSRLETYLIDLIRQDQVDLVHAQHVLTCIPSVRAARRSGIPSICTVRDYWPVCYWSNLLHTADQAALCPECSARGMTQCIRPRAGGMWPLAVPLIPYMRGNLARKRAGLAAADAIVPVSSTIAADLRARAPELSGTRMVTIPNPVNIADLCRRVSKSSSPIGSPYALYLGKLAPNKGTTHLIPAIEQARLDWPLVVAGDGPERSAIESAAARSSHDVRFVGWVGRDETAVLLAHASMLIFPSRGPESLSRVLIEASALGVPIAAMNTGGTPDIVVHEETGLLSVNADELAGAVRRLRDDPALRARLGDAARQRARALFDAPAVVGRIESLYREVLERAA
;
A
#
# COMPACT_ATOMS: atom_id res chain seq x y z
N MET A 1 21.71 -8.25 14.30
CA MET A 1 22.14 -7.48 13.10
C MET A 1 21.71 -6.03 13.27
N LYS A 2 22.50 -5.13 12.73
CA LYS A 2 22.15 -3.71 12.63
C LYS A 2 21.55 -3.45 11.25
N LEU A 3 20.28 -3.09 11.24
CA LEU A 3 19.46 -2.96 10.03
C LEU A 3 19.15 -1.49 9.76
N LEU A 4 19.37 -1.05 8.53
CA LEU A 4 18.95 0.26 8.07
C LEU A 4 17.67 0.11 7.24
N ILE A 5 16.57 0.77 7.66
CA ILE A 5 15.27 0.75 7.00
C ILE A 5 14.92 2.15 6.46
N PRO A 6 15.41 2.49 5.26
CA PRO A 6 14.94 3.69 4.57
C PRO A 6 13.51 3.51 4.07
N THR A 7 12.64 4.48 4.35
CA THR A 7 11.20 4.40 4.04
C THR A 7 10.61 5.77 3.68
N ASP A 8 9.68 5.80 2.75
CA ASP A 8 8.98 7.05 2.35
C ASP A 8 8.02 7.55 3.44
N ALA A 9 7.55 6.66 4.31
CA ALA A 9 6.59 6.97 5.35
C ALA A 9 6.82 6.11 6.61
N PHE A 10 6.69 6.75 7.78
CA PHE A 10 6.76 6.12 9.09
C PHE A 10 5.86 6.91 10.06
N PRO A 11 5.28 6.29 11.12
CA PRO A 11 4.45 6.99 12.08
C PRO A 11 5.15 8.23 12.72
N PRO A 12 4.38 9.15 13.36
CA PRO A 12 2.95 9.05 13.71
C PRO A 12 1.99 9.39 12.56
N VAL A 13 2.38 10.18 11.58
CA VAL A 13 1.50 10.62 10.49
C VAL A 13 1.86 9.89 9.20
N CYS A 14 1.16 8.80 8.92
CA CYS A 14 1.41 8.01 7.72
C CYS A 14 0.17 7.20 7.30
N GLY A 15 0.17 6.73 6.04
CA GLY A 15 -0.80 5.76 5.54
C GLY A 15 -0.40 4.31 5.83
N GLY A 16 -1.13 3.36 5.22
CA GLY A 16 -0.94 1.93 5.45
C GLY A 16 0.48 1.41 5.19
N SER A 17 1.21 1.99 4.22
CA SER A 17 2.61 1.62 3.94
C SER A 17 3.55 1.96 5.10
N GLY A 18 3.35 3.12 5.72
CA GLY A 18 4.14 3.53 6.89
C GLY A 18 3.88 2.64 8.10
N TRP A 19 2.63 2.29 8.35
CA TRP A 19 2.28 1.33 9.41
C TRP A 19 2.84 -0.06 9.14
N SER A 20 2.85 -0.53 7.89
CA SER A 20 3.47 -1.81 7.54
C SER A 20 4.98 -1.79 7.76
N THR A 21 5.66 -0.67 7.49
CA THR A 21 7.09 -0.51 7.79
C THR A 21 7.34 -0.49 9.30
N TYR A 22 6.50 0.20 10.07
CA TYR A 22 6.60 0.23 11.53
C TYR A 22 6.42 -1.18 12.14
N GLU A 23 5.45 -1.94 11.68
CA GLU A 23 5.22 -3.29 12.20
C GLU A 23 6.34 -4.27 11.81
N LEU A 24 6.92 -4.11 10.62
CA LEU A 24 8.15 -4.81 10.24
C LEU A 24 9.30 -4.47 11.18
N ALA A 25 9.57 -3.17 11.37
CA ALA A 25 10.64 -2.68 12.25
C ALA A 25 10.46 -3.17 13.69
N SER A 26 9.23 -3.09 14.21
CA SER A 26 8.89 -3.53 15.57
C SER A 26 9.08 -5.04 15.74
N GLY A 27 8.67 -5.84 14.74
CA GLY A 27 8.88 -7.27 14.75
C GLY A 27 10.36 -7.67 14.68
N LEU A 28 11.17 -6.96 13.90
CA LEU A 28 12.62 -7.15 13.82
C LEU A 28 13.30 -6.78 15.15
N ARG A 29 12.93 -5.64 15.75
CA ARG A 29 13.44 -5.24 17.08
C ARG A 29 13.10 -6.27 18.17
N ALA A 30 11.88 -6.78 18.15
CA ALA A 30 11.46 -7.84 19.08
C ALA A 30 12.24 -9.15 18.94
N ARG A 31 12.90 -9.36 17.79
CA ARG A 31 13.81 -10.49 17.51
C ARG A 31 15.28 -10.17 17.79
N GLY A 32 15.58 -9.03 18.42
CA GLY A 32 16.93 -8.63 18.84
C GLY A 32 17.76 -7.96 17.74
N HIS A 33 17.13 -7.48 16.67
CA HIS A 33 17.84 -6.64 15.69
C HIS A 33 17.85 -5.18 16.15
N ASP A 34 18.97 -4.50 15.90
CA ASP A 34 19.08 -3.04 16.01
C ASP A 34 18.56 -2.40 14.73
N VAL A 35 17.53 -1.56 14.83
CA VAL A 35 16.81 -1.03 13.67
C VAL A 35 16.87 0.49 13.64
N LEU A 36 17.54 1.03 12.62
CA LEU A 36 17.60 2.46 12.32
C LEU A 36 16.69 2.80 11.14
N VAL A 37 15.86 3.82 11.30
CA VAL A 37 14.91 4.27 10.27
C VAL A 37 15.36 5.58 9.66
N VAL A 38 15.33 5.69 8.33
CA VAL A 38 15.57 6.95 7.60
C VAL A 38 14.33 7.29 6.77
N ARG A 39 13.80 8.51 6.95
CA ARG A 39 12.61 9.00 6.27
C ARG A 39 12.87 10.29 5.52
N PRO A 40 12.81 10.34 4.17
CA PRO A 40 12.77 11.59 3.43
C PRO A 40 11.53 12.40 3.78
N VAL A 41 11.71 13.71 4.00
CA VAL A 41 10.62 14.66 4.28
C VAL A 41 10.56 15.68 3.14
N PRO A 42 9.77 15.42 2.08
CA PRO A 42 9.66 16.31 0.93
C PRO A 42 9.01 17.65 1.30
N GLY A 43 9.57 18.76 0.80
CA GLY A 43 9.08 20.11 1.08
C GLY A 43 9.64 20.75 2.35
N ALA A 44 10.39 20.00 3.16
CA ALA A 44 11.14 20.54 4.30
C ALA A 44 12.44 21.23 3.86
N ALA A 45 13.02 22.01 4.77
CA ALA A 45 14.37 22.53 4.57
C ALA A 45 15.37 21.38 4.34
N GLU A 46 16.44 21.64 3.57
CA GLU A 46 17.46 20.65 3.28
C GLU A 46 18.39 20.41 4.51
N ASN A 47 17.80 19.87 5.59
CA ASN A 47 18.48 19.54 6.82
C ASN A 47 18.19 18.09 7.21
N VAL A 48 19.03 17.54 8.09
CA VAL A 48 18.84 16.24 8.71
C VAL A 48 18.47 16.47 10.17
N ARG A 49 17.41 15.83 10.64
CA ARG A 49 17.00 15.84 12.06
C ARG A 49 16.87 14.43 12.58
N GLU A 50 17.23 14.23 13.81
CA GLU A 50 16.87 13.02 14.54
C GLU A 50 15.55 13.24 15.26
N ALA A 51 14.68 12.25 15.16
CA ALA A 51 13.42 12.14 15.87
C ALA A 51 13.34 10.77 16.52
N GLU A 52 12.46 10.64 17.49
CA GLU A 52 12.16 9.36 18.11
C GLU A 52 10.69 9.04 17.93
N TYR A 53 10.39 7.79 17.66
CA TYR A 53 9.03 7.28 17.66
C TYR A 53 9.01 5.87 18.23
N ASP A 54 8.32 5.66 19.33
CA ASP A 54 8.16 4.36 20.01
C ASP A 54 9.51 3.64 20.24
N GLY A 55 10.53 4.40 20.69
CA GLY A 55 11.88 3.90 20.91
C GLY A 55 12.70 3.60 19.64
N PHE A 56 12.22 3.97 18.47
CA PHE A 56 13.00 3.95 17.23
C PHE A 56 13.70 5.28 17.02
N ARG A 57 15.01 5.22 16.72
CA ARG A 57 15.76 6.33 16.18
C ARG A 57 15.32 6.54 14.72
N VAL A 58 14.67 7.68 14.42
CA VAL A 58 14.16 8.03 13.10
C VAL A 58 14.93 9.25 12.58
N ILE A 59 15.65 9.07 11.50
CA ILE A 59 16.33 10.16 10.83
C ILE A 59 15.40 10.77 9.78
N GLU A 60 15.04 12.02 9.96
CA GLU A 60 14.27 12.82 9.01
C GLU A 60 15.22 13.55 8.06
N PHE A 61 15.25 13.11 6.82
CA PHE A 61 16.08 13.68 5.75
C PHE A 61 15.30 14.72 4.97
N GLY A 62 15.51 15.99 5.25
CA GLY A 62 14.84 17.11 4.58
C GLY A 62 15.19 17.20 3.09
N SER A 63 14.18 17.35 2.25
CA SER A 63 14.32 17.45 0.80
C SER A 63 13.46 18.57 0.25
N ALA A 64 14.09 19.68 -0.16
CA ALA A 64 13.40 20.75 -0.85
C ALA A 64 12.91 20.28 -2.22
N ALA A 65 11.63 20.47 -2.49
CA ALA A 65 11.05 20.21 -3.79
C ALA A 65 10.04 21.33 -4.13
N PRO A 66 10.27 22.13 -5.17
CA PRO A 66 9.38 23.21 -5.55
C PRO A 66 8.00 22.65 -5.94
N ASN A 67 6.93 23.39 -5.61
CA ASN A 67 5.58 22.97 -5.96
C ASN A 67 5.22 23.35 -7.43
N VAL A 68 6.12 23.05 -8.35
CA VAL A 68 5.94 23.25 -9.79
C VAL A 68 5.77 21.89 -10.45
N PRO A 69 4.68 21.64 -11.18
CA PRO A 69 4.47 20.40 -11.90
C PRO A 69 5.70 20.03 -12.76
N TYR A 70 5.99 18.74 -12.85
CA TYR A 70 7.14 18.14 -13.54
C TYR A 70 8.52 18.48 -12.94
N VAL A 71 8.83 19.74 -12.60
CA VAL A 71 10.07 20.15 -11.91
C VAL A 71 10.18 19.45 -10.56
N ARG A 72 9.07 19.35 -9.82
CA ARG A 72 9.00 18.61 -8.56
C ARG A 72 9.46 17.16 -8.70
N ASN A 73 9.17 16.51 -9.84
CA ASN A 73 9.57 15.12 -10.07
C ASN A 73 11.09 14.95 -10.20
N TYR A 74 11.78 15.90 -10.83
CA TYR A 74 13.24 15.94 -10.87
C TYR A 74 13.82 16.04 -9.46
N PHE A 75 13.32 16.96 -8.65
CA PHE A 75 13.79 17.13 -7.27
C PHE A 75 13.53 15.89 -6.41
N LYS A 76 12.39 15.22 -6.57
CA LYS A 76 12.04 14.00 -5.82
C LYS A 76 12.77 12.74 -6.28
N ASN A 77 13.21 12.69 -7.50
CA ASN A 77 13.91 11.52 -8.04
C ASN A 77 15.43 11.77 -8.12
N GLU A 78 15.86 12.60 -9.06
CA GLU A 78 17.30 12.73 -9.35
C GLU A 78 18.06 13.44 -8.23
N ARG A 79 17.56 14.59 -7.76
CA ARG A 79 18.24 15.37 -6.72
C ARG A 79 18.17 14.71 -5.36
N LEU A 80 16.99 14.23 -4.96
CA LEU A 80 16.85 13.49 -3.70
C LEU A 80 17.73 12.25 -3.70
N HIS A 81 17.70 11.45 -4.77
CA HIS A 81 18.44 10.19 -4.82
C HIS A 81 19.95 10.40 -4.61
N SER A 82 20.56 11.38 -5.31
CA SER A 82 21.98 11.65 -5.17
C SER A 82 22.37 12.09 -3.74
N ARG A 83 21.60 12.99 -3.15
CA ARG A 83 21.86 13.50 -1.79
C ARG A 83 21.64 12.41 -0.73
N LEU A 84 20.54 11.68 -0.84
CA LEU A 84 20.22 10.59 0.09
C LEU A 84 21.24 9.46 -0.01
N GLU A 85 21.68 9.10 -1.23
CA GLU A 85 22.72 8.10 -1.44
C GLU A 85 24.01 8.45 -0.69
N THR A 86 24.51 9.69 -0.85
CA THR A 86 25.71 10.15 -0.13
C THR A 86 25.54 10.07 1.38
N TYR A 87 24.43 10.56 1.88
CA TYR A 87 24.11 10.51 3.30
C TYR A 87 24.03 9.07 3.84
N LEU A 88 23.39 8.17 3.10
CA LEU A 88 23.27 6.77 3.51
C LEU A 88 24.63 6.04 3.53
N ILE A 89 25.57 6.38 2.63
CA ILE A 89 26.94 5.81 2.65
C ILE A 89 27.65 6.18 3.95
N ASP A 90 27.58 7.45 4.35
CA ASP A 90 28.21 7.92 5.58
C ASP A 90 27.56 7.27 6.82
N LEU A 91 26.22 7.20 6.83
CA LEU A 91 25.46 6.57 7.90
C LEU A 91 25.77 5.07 8.04
N ILE A 92 25.84 4.34 6.93
CA ILE A 92 26.17 2.90 6.90
C ILE A 92 27.55 2.67 7.57
N ARG A 93 28.53 3.51 7.26
CA ARG A 93 29.88 3.40 7.83
C ARG A 93 29.91 3.78 9.31
N GLN A 94 29.28 4.90 9.68
CA GLN A 94 29.27 5.40 11.06
C GLN A 94 28.54 4.44 12.01
N ASP A 95 27.41 3.93 11.59
CA ASP A 95 26.58 3.04 12.40
C ASP A 95 26.92 1.55 12.22
N GLN A 96 27.87 1.20 11.35
CA GLN A 96 28.27 -0.21 11.07
C GLN A 96 27.05 -1.08 10.70
N VAL A 97 26.30 -0.65 9.69
CA VAL A 97 25.08 -1.33 9.23
C VAL A 97 25.43 -2.65 8.52
N ASP A 98 24.76 -3.73 8.88
CA ASP A 98 24.96 -5.05 8.27
C ASP A 98 24.16 -5.23 6.97
N LEU A 99 22.97 -4.64 6.89
CA LEU A 99 22.05 -4.80 5.76
C LEU A 99 21.11 -3.59 5.63
N VAL A 100 20.84 -3.20 4.39
CA VAL A 100 19.86 -2.16 4.05
C VAL A 100 18.58 -2.79 3.51
N HIS A 101 17.42 -2.51 4.12
CA HIS A 101 16.11 -2.91 3.60
C HIS A 101 15.22 -1.71 3.30
N ALA A 102 15.27 -1.22 2.08
CA ALA A 102 14.47 -0.09 1.62
C ALA A 102 13.01 -0.47 1.38
N GLN A 103 12.09 0.44 1.72
CA GLN A 103 10.66 0.10 1.85
C GLN A 103 9.75 0.76 0.81
N HIS A 104 10.23 1.68 -0.03
CA HIS A 104 9.38 2.34 -1.03
C HIS A 104 10.18 3.10 -2.10
N VAL A 105 9.47 3.70 -3.07
CA VAL A 105 10.00 4.26 -4.30
C VAL A 105 11.08 5.34 -4.12
N LEU A 106 10.94 6.25 -3.16
CA LEU A 106 11.91 7.34 -2.97
C LEU A 106 13.21 6.84 -2.35
N THR A 107 13.15 5.75 -1.60
CA THR A 107 14.28 5.23 -0.84
C THR A 107 14.94 4.02 -1.48
N CYS A 108 14.25 3.20 -2.29
CA CYS A 108 14.84 1.98 -2.86
C CYS A 108 16.13 2.26 -3.65
N ILE A 109 16.09 3.14 -4.65
CA ILE A 109 17.23 3.34 -5.56
C ILE A 109 18.47 3.91 -4.85
N PRO A 110 18.37 5.01 -4.07
CA PRO A 110 19.53 5.54 -3.34
C PRO A 110 20.08 4.55 -2.32
N SER A 111 19.21 3.73 -1.70
CA SER A 111 19.61 2.71 -0.72
C SER A 111 20.41 1.57 -1.36
N VAL A 112 19.95 1.04 -2.49
CA VAL A 112 20.70 0.00 -3.24
C VAL A 112 22.07 0.50 -3.66
N ARG A 113 22.16 1.75 -4.15
CA ARG A 113 23.44 2.34 -4.56
C ARG A 113 24.37 2.57 -3.38
N ALA A 114 23.84 3.06 -2.25
CA ALA A 114 24.61 3.27 -1.04
C ALA A 114 25.14 1.94 -0.48
N ALA A 115 24.30 0.93 -0.36
CA ALA A 115 24.66 -0.39 0.12
C ALA A 115 25.77 -1.02 -0.76
N ARG A 116 25.60 -1.00 -2.09
CA ARG A 116 26.58 -1.51 -3.03
C ARG A 116 27.95 -0.80 -2.92
N ARG A 117 27.96 0.54 -2.76
CA ARG A 117 29.20 1.32 -2.57
C ARG A 117 29.85 1.06 -1.22
N SER A 118 29.08 0.66 -0.25
CA SER A 118 29.55 0.32 1.10
C SER A 118 29.91 -1.16 1.25
N GLY A 119 29.71 -1.99 0.22
CA GLY A 119 30.02 -3.42 0.23
C GLY A 119 29.09 -4.26 1.12
N ILE A 120 27.86 -3.80 1.36
CA ILE A 120 26.86 -4.52 2.18
C ILE A 120 25.63 -4.86 1.35
N PRO A 121 24.88 -5.91 1.71
CA PRO A 121 23.71 -6.32 0.97
C PRO A 121 22.52 -5.38 1.12
N SER A 122 21.65 -5.40 0.09
CA SER A 122 20.43 -4.58 0.02
C SER A 122 19.21 -5.36 -0.41
N ILE A 123 18.08 -5.06 0.21
CA ILE A 123 16.76 -5.59 -0.14
C ILE A 123 15.81 -4.43 -0.40
N CYS A 124 14.93 -4.57 -1.39
CA CYS A 124 13.89 -3.60 -1.70
C CYS A 124 12.50 -4.21 -1.61
N THR A 125 11.63 -3.68 -0.74
CA THR A 125 10.19 -3.98 -0.78
C THR A 125 9.50 -3.12 -1.82
N VAL A 126 8.72 -3.75 -2.70
CA VAL A 126 7.91 -3.09 -3.74
C VAL A 126 6.44 -3.20 -3.35
N ARG A 127 5.84 -2.05 -2.98
CA ARG A 127 4.46 -1.95 -2.47
C ARG A 127 3.45 -1.37 -3.44
N ASP A 128 3.89 -0.97 -4.62
CA ASP A 128 3.04 -0.50 -5.70
C ASP A 128 3.71 -0.71 -7.07
N TYR A 129 3.12 -0.17 -8.12
CA TYR A 129 3.55 -0.39 -9.50
C TYR A 129 4.62 0.60 -10.01
N TRP A 130 5.36 1.30 -9.12
CA TRP A 130 6.35 2.31 -9.49
C TRP A 130 7.49 1.81 -10.40
N PRO A 131 7.89 0.52 -10.41
CA PRO A 131 8.91 0.07 -11.35
C PRO A 131 8.38 -0.10 -12.78
N VAL A 132 7.07 -0.30 -12.95
CA VAL A 132 6.43 -0.59 -14.24
C VAL A 132 5.45 0.50 -14.71
N CYS A 133 5.12 1.45 -13.84
CA CYS A 133 4.23 2.56 -14.15
C CYS A 133 4.78 3.88 -13.60
N TYR A 134 4.92 4.90 -14.45
CA TYR A 134 5.41 6.21 -14.01
C TYR A 134 4.54 6.85 -12.91
N TRP A 135 3.23 6.60 -12.94
CA TRP A 135 2.25 7.09 -11.97
C TRP A 135 1.95 6.10 -10.83
N SER A 136 2.62 4.95 -10.82
CA SER A 136 2.52 3.91 -9.77
C SER A 136 1.15 3.27 -9.60
N ASN A 137 0.19 3.45 -10.51
CA ASN A 137 -1.19 2.99 -10.35
C ASN A 137 -1.76 2.14 -11.51
N LEU A 138 -1.01 1.94 -12.60
CA LEU A 138 -1.41 1.20 -13.81
C LEU A 138 -2.73 1.67 -14.46
N LEU A 139 -3.16 2.89 -14.22
CA LEU A 139 -4.40 3.45 -14.77
C LEU A 139 -4.08 4.58 -15.74
N HIS A 140 -4.60 4.51 -16.98
CA HIS A 140 -4.27 5.46 -18.03
C HIS A 140 -5.45 6.29 -18.55
N THR A 141 -6.67 5.97 -18.15
CA THR A 141 -7.89 6.69 -18.54
C THR A 141 -8.28 7.75 -17.52
N ALA A 142 -9.06 8.76 -17.95
CA ALA A 142 -9.52 9.84 -17.08
C ALA A 142 -10.41 9.34 -15.93
N ASP A 143 -11.26 8.37 -16.22
CA ASP A 143 -12.16 7.72 -15.28
C ASP A 143 -11.46 6.65 -14.42
N GLN A 144 -10.18 6.40 -14.67
CA GLN A 144 -9.38 5.39 -14.01
C GLN A 144 -10.02 3.98 -14.03
N ALA A 145 -10.76 3.67 -15.09
CA ALA A 145 -11.52 2.43 -15.24
C ALA A 145 -10.74 1.32 -15.93
N ALA A 146 -9.77 1.67 -16.79
CA ALA A 146 -9.03 0.71 -17.59
C ALA A 146 -7.58 0.55 -17.11
N LEU A 147 -7.14 -0.71 -16.98
CA LEU A 147 -5.76 -1.03 -16.69
C LEU A 147 -4.87 -0.71 -17.90
N CYS A 148 -3.72 -0.09 -17.63
CA CYS A 148 -2.72 0.20 -18.65
C CYS A 148 -2.07 -1.11 -19.13
N PRO A 149 -2.16 -1.47 -20.41
CA PRO A 149 -1.55 -2.70 -20.93
C PRO A 149 -0.02 -2.64 -20.86
N GLU A 150 0.56 -1.48 -21.20
CA GLU A 150 2.01 -1.26 -21.17
C GLU A 150 2.35 0.22 -21.01
N CYS A 151 3.57 0.54 -20.57
CA CYS A 151 4.05 1.92 -20.44
C CYS A 151 4.83 2.37 -21.71
N SER A 152 4.17 2.27 -22.88
CA SER A 152 4.68 2.78 -24.15
C SER A 152 4.55 4.30 -24.27
N ALA A 153 5.21 4.91 -25.28
CA ALA A 153 5.07 6.34 -25.53
C ALA A 153 3.61 6.73 -25.83
N ARG A 154 2.88 5.88 -26.57
CA ARG A 154 1.44 6.06 -26.84
C ARG A 154 0.61 5.98 -25.55
N GLY A 155 0.87 4.98 -24.70
CA GLY A 155 0.22 4.83 -23.40
C GLY A 155 0.50 6.02 -22.49
N MET A 156 1.74 6.53 -22.45
CA MET A 156 2.10 7.71 -21.68
C MET A 156 1.37 8.97 -22.16
N THR A 157 1.17 9.14 -23.48
CA THR A 157 0.36 10.26 -24.01
C THR A 157 -1.08 10.18 -23.48
N GLN A 158 -1.69 9.00 -23.44
CA GLN A 158 -3.02 8.79 -22.87
C GLN A 158 -3.06 9.09 -21.37
N CYS A 159 -2.00 8.72 -20.63
CA CYS A 159 -1.86 9.06 -19.21
C CYS A 159 -1.73 10.56 -18.95
N ILE A 160 -1.02 11.30 -19.82
CA ILE A 160 -0.78 12.74 -19.68
C ILE A 160 -2.06 13.55 -19.90
N ARG A 161 -2.88 13.18 -20.89
CA ARG A 161 -4.09 13.92 -21.28
C ARG A 161 -5.00 14.27 -20.09
N PRO A 162 -5.49 13.32 -19.30
CA PRO A 162 -6.39 13.64 -18.18
C PRO A 162 -5.71 14.38 -17.04
N ARG A 163 -4.38 14.28 -16.91
CA ARG A 163 -3.61 14.89 -15.83
C ARG A 163 -3.17 16.31 -16.11
N ALA A 164 -2.94 16.62 -17.38
CA ALA A 164 -2.51 17.94 -17.85
C ALA A 164 -3.67 18.77 -18.42
N GLY A 165 -4.86 18.21 -18.55
CA GLY A 165 -6.02 18.90 -19.11
C GLY A 165 -5.74 19.47 -20.49
N GLY A 166 -6.19 20.68 -20.78
CA GLY A 166 -5.96 21.36 -22.06
C GLY A 166 -4.48 21.62 -22.40
N MET A 167 -3.59 21.58 -21.42
CA MET A 167 -2.13 21.78 -21.60
C MET A 167 -1.37 20.49 -21.95
N TRP A 168 -2.05 19.37 -22.15
CA TRP A 168 -1.41 18.07 -22.40
C TRP A 168 -0.42 18.07 -23.60
N PRO A 169 -0.61 18.84 -24.72
CA PRO A 169 0.37 18.82 -25.80
C PRO A 169 1.74 19.35 -25.36
N LEU A 170 1.78 20.31 -24.44
CA LEU A 170 3.01 20.86 -23.87
C LEU A 170 3.75 19.87 -22.97
N ALA A 171 3.06 18.86 -22.47
CA ALA A 171 3.64 17.81 -21.62
C ALA A 171 4.15 16.60 -22.42
N VAL A 172 3.79 16.44 -23.70
CA VAL A 172 4.27 15.34 -24.56
C VAL A 172 5.80 15.28 -24.67
N PRO A 173 6.54 16.39 -24.81
CA PRO A 173 8.01 16.37 -24.81
C PRO A 173 8.66 15.79 -23.57
N LEU A 174 7.91 15.62 -22.46
CA LEU A 174 8.42 14.99 -21.23
C LEU A 174 8.40 13.45 -21.27
N ILE A 175 7.77 12.84 -22.28
CA ILE A 175 7.70 11.37 -22.41
C ILE A 175 9.09 10.71 -22.44
N PRO A 176 10.11 11.20 -23.17
CA PRO A 176 11.46 10.62 -23.09
C PRO A 176 12.03 10.63 -21.66
N TYR A 177 11.84 11.72 -20.92
CA TYR A 177 12.24 11.80 -19.51
C TYR A 177 11.50 10.77 -18.66
N MET A 178 10.18 10.62 -18.81
CA MET A 178 9.37 9.65 -18.06
C MET A 178 9.82 8.21 -18.32
N ARG A 179 10.10 7.88 -19.60
CA ARG A 179 10.64 6.57 -19.98
C ARG A 179 12.03 6.33 -19.39
N GLY A 180 12.92 7.32 -19.52
CA GLY A 180 14.26 7.27 -18.93
C GLY A 180 14.22 7.14 -17.40
N ASN A 181 13.28 7.79 -16.73
CA ASN A 181 13.08 7.65 -15.29
C ASN A 181 12.67 6.22 -14.90
N LEU A 182 11.72 5.60 -15.63
CA LEU A 182 11.35 4.20 -15.39
C LEU A 182 12.52 3.24 -15.65
N ALA A 183 13.26 3.42 -16.74
CA ALA A 183 14.42 2.59 -17.04
C ALA A 183 15.50 2.70 -15.94
N ARG A 184 15.78 3.91 -15.46
CA ARG A 184 16.72 4.12 -14.34
C ARG A 184 16.23 3.48 -13.04
N LYS A 185 14.93 3.55 -12.76
CA LYS A 185 14.33 2.88 -11.59
C LYS A 185 14.49 1.37 -11.67
N ARG A 186 14.18 0.75 -12.81
CA ARG A 186 14.33 -0.69 -13.01
C ARG A 186 15.79 -1.12 -12.93
N ALA A 187 16.69 -0.42 -13.61
CA ALA A 187 18.13 -0.71 -13.53
C ALA A 187 18.69 -0.57 -12.10
N GLY A 188 18.23 0.45 -11.36
CA GLY A 188 18.60 0.62 -9.95
C GLY A 188 18.05 -0.49 -9.06
N LEU A 189 16.83 -0.92 -9.28
CA LEU A 189 16.19 -2.01 -8.54
C LEU A 189 16.83 -3.37 -8.87
N ALA A 190 17.25 -3.58 -10.13
CA ALA A 190 17.94 -4.79 -10.56
C ALA A 190 19.30 -5.01 -9.87
N ALA A 191 19.89 -3.96 -9.31
CA ALA A 191 21.13 -4.03 -8.57
C ALA A 191 20.95 -4.41 -7.09
N ALA A 192 19.74 -4.61 -6.60
CA ALA A 192 19.45 -5.11 -5.26
C ALA A 192 19.72 -6.62 -5.18
N ASP A 193 20.17 -7.11 -4.01
CA ASP A 193 20.40 -8.54 -3.78
C ASP A 193 19.10 -9.33 -3.71
N ALA A 194 17.99 -8.69 -3.28
CA ALA A 194 16.65 -9.24 -3.40
C ALA A 194 15.58 -8.16 -3.51
N ILE A 195 14.49 -8.51 -4.20
CA ILE A 195 13.27 -7.71 -4.31
C ILE A 195 12.13 -8.45 -3.59
N VAL A 196 11.36 -7.73 -2.80
CA VAL A 196 10.20 -8.24 -2.08
C VAL A 196 8.92 -7.57 -2.59
N PRO A 197 8.26 -8.12 -3.62
CA PRO A 197 6.90 -7.73 -3.98
C PRO A 197 5.95 -8.13 -2.85
N VAL A 198 5.01 -7.23 -2.49
CA VAL A 198 4.08 -7.51 -1.39
C VAL A 198 2.90 -8.41 -1.79
N SER A 199 2.69 -8.63 -3.08
CA SER A 199 1.62 -9.48 -3.62
C SER A 199 2.07 -10.27 -4.84
N SER A 200 1.35 -11.35 -5.13
CA SER A 200 1.56 -12.19 -6.33
C SER A 200 1.36 -11.39 -7.61
N THR A 201 0.39 -10.48 -7.62
CA THR A 201 0.09 -9.62 -8.78
C THR A 201 1.24 -8.64 -9.05
N ILE A 202 1.79 -7.98 -8.02
CA ILE A 202 2.98 -7.13 -8.21
C ILE A 202 4.16 -7.97 -8.74
N ALA A 203 4.39 -9.14 -8.18
CA ALA A 203 5.46 -10.03 -8.65
C ALA A 203 5.27 -10.43 -10.13
N ALA A 204 4.05 -10.75 -10.54
CA ALA A 204 3.70 -11.07 -11.92
C ALA A 204 3.93 -9.89 -12.87
N ASP A 205 3.45 -8.69 -12.48
CA ASP A 205 3.64 -7.47 -13.27
C ASP A 205 5.12 -7.07 -13.39
N LEU A 206 5.92 -7.24 -12.33
CA LEU A 206 7.36 -6.99 -12.40
C LEU A 206 8.04 -7.95 -13.38
N ARG A 207 7.73 -9.25 -13.34
CA ARG A 207 8.29 -10.24 -14.28
C ARG A 207 7.88 -9.97 -15.71
N ALA A 208 6.61 -9.60 -15.95
CA ALA A 208 6.09 -9.38 -17.29
C ALA A 208 6.53 -8.06 -17.92
N ARG A 209 6.72 -6.98 -17.12
CA ARG A 209 6.88 -5.61 -17.62
C ARG A 209 8.24 -4.98 -17.34
N ALA A 210 9.11 -5.66 -16.58
CA ALA A 210 10.44 -5.18 -16.21
C ALA A 210 11.49 -6.25 -16.48
N PRO A 211 11.84 -6.51 -17.76
CA PRO A 211 12.82 -7.55 -18.12
C PRO A 211 14.19 -7.34 -17.49
N GLU A 212 14.54 -6.10 -17.12
CA GLU A 212 15.76 -5.77 -16.42
C GLU A 212 15.89 -6.49 -15.06
N LEU A 213 14.77 -6.95 -14.49
CA LEU A 213 14.71 -7.64 -13.20
C LEU A 213 14.81 -9.18 -13.32
N SER A 214 14.95 -9.73 -14.53
CA SER A 214 14.93 -11.18 -14.77
C SER A 214 16.01 -11.96 -14.01
N GLY A 215 17.16 -11.34 -13.78
CA GLY A 215 18.28 -11.93 -13.02
C GLY A 215 18.24 -11.64 -11.51
N THR A 216 17.30 -10.82 -11.03
CA THR A 216 17.26 -10.42 -9.63
C THR A 216 16.39 -11.37 -8.82
N ARG A 217 16.87 -11.81 -7.65
CA ARG A 217 16.09 -12.64 -6.73
C ARG A 217 14.80 -11.91 -6.32
N MET A 218 13.66 -12.57 -6.53
CA MET A 218 12.35 -12.01 -6.20
C MET A 218 11.57 -12.99 -5.33
N VAL A 219 11.23 -12.55 -4.11
CA VAL A 219 10.48 -13.35 -3.12
C VAL A 219 9.25 -12.59 -2.67
N THR A 220 8.07 -13.11 -2.96
CA THR A 220 6.80 -12.47 -2.55
C THR A 220 6.58 -12.66 -1.06
N ILE A 221 6.60 -11.56 -0.31
CA ILE A 221 6.33 -11.54 1.14
C ILE A 221 5.34 -10.40 1.41
N PRO A 222 4.16 -10.69 2.01
CA PRO A 222 3.14 -9.68 2.24
C PRO A 222 3.55 -8.66 3.31
N ASN A 223 2.76 -7.58 3.41
CA ASN A 223 2.90 -6.62 4.50
C ASN A 223 2.52 -7.27 5.84
N PRO A 224 3.30 -7.06 6.91
CA PRO A 224 2.94 -7.55 8.23
C PRO A 224 1.78 -6.75 8.83
N VAL A 225 0.94 -7.43 9.63
CA VAL A 225 -0.05 -6.83 10.51
C VAL A 225 0.11 -7.44 11.90
N ASN A 226 0.27 -6.63 12.92
CA ASN A 226 0.30 -7.11 14.30
C ASN A 226 -1.14 -7.44 14.75
N ILE A 227 -1.56 -8.69 14.48
CA ILE A 227 -2.93 -9.15 14.76
C ILE A 227 -3.21 -9.17 16.26
N ALA A 228 -2.23 -9.51 17.08
CA ALA A 228 -2.40 -9.49 18.54
C ALA A 228 -2.67 -8.06 19.05
N ASP A 229 -1.96 -7.06 18.55
CA ASP A 229 -2.20 -5.65 18.87
C ASP A 229 -3.58 -5.19 18.37
N LEU A 230 -3.93 -5.52 17.15
CA LEU A 230 -5.24 -5.21 16.56
C LEU A 230 -6.39 -5.79 17.44
N CYS A 231 -6.29 -7.05 17.84
CA CYS A 231 -7.28 -7.67 18.72
C CYS A 231 -7.34 -7.01 20.10
N ARG A 232 -6.21 -6.62 20.69
CA ARG A 232 -6.18 -5.91 21.99
C ARG A 232 -6.91 -4.55 21.91
N ARG A 233 -6.73 -3.79 20.83
CA ARG A 233 -7.38 -2.49 20.63
C ARG A 233 -8.91 -2.57 20.66
N VAL A 234 -9.46 -3.68 20.20
CA VAL A 234 -10.91 -3.87 20.09
C VAL A 234 -11.51 -4.72 21.22
N SER A 235 -10.69 -5.34 22.07
CA SER A 235 -11.15 -6.33 23.08
C SER A 235 -12.18 -5.79 24.09
N LYS A 236 -12.20 -4.49 24.34
CA LYS A 236 -13.12 -3.82 25.27
C LYS A 236 -13.99 -2.78 24.55
N SER A 237 -13.99 -2.75 23.23
CA SER A 237 -14.80 -1.81 22.47
C SER A 237 -16.24 -2.27 22.34
N SER A 238 -17.15 -1.32 22.24
CA SER A 238 -18.55 -1.52 21.87
C SER A 238 -18.81 -1.00 20.47
N SER A 239 -19.89 -1.48 19.85
CA SER A 239 -20.27 -0.98 18.51
C SER A 239 -20.55 0.52 18.54
N PRO A 240 -19.89 1.33 17.71
CA PRO A 240 -20.10 2.78 17.67
C PRO A 240 -21.41 3.14 17.00
N ILE A 241 -22.07 2.20 16.32
CA ILE A 241 -23.30 2.43 15.53
C ILE A 241 -24.52 1.83 16.21
N GLY A 242 -24.34 0.83 17.09
CA GLY A 242 -25.41 0.21 17.89
C GLY A 242 -26.22 -0.87 17.16
N SER A 243 -26.17 -0.98 15.84
CA SER A 243 -26.93 -1.94 15.00
C SER A 243 -26.01 -2.60 13.98
N PRO A 244 -26.41 -3.71 13.31
CA PRO A 244 -25.66 -4.22 12.18
C PRO A 244 -25.42 -3.12 11.15
N TYR A 245 -24.21 -3.03 10.60
CA TYR A 245 -23.87 -2.09 9.55
C TYR A 245 -22.88 -2.66 8.54
N ALA A 246 -22.95 -2.17 7.30
CA ALA A 246 -21.93 -2.35 6.31
C ALA A 246 -20.90 -1.22 6.42
N LEU A 247 -19.62 -1.53 6.21
CA LEU A 247 -18.54 -0.57 6.30
C LEU A 247 -17.83 -0.41 4.96
N TYR A 248 -17.57 0.82 4.56
CA TYR A 248 -16.52 1.18 3.64
C TYR A 248 -15.41 1.91 4.41
N LEU A 249 -14.17 1.52 4.20
CA LEU A 249 -13.02 2.15 4.82
C LEU A 249 -11.92 2.42 3.78
N GLY A 250 -11.61 3.69 3.51
CA GLY A 250 -10.56 4.06 2.59
C GLY A 250 -10.68 5.47 2.02
N LYS A 251 -9.71 5.83 1.16
CA LYS A 251 -9.73 7.12 0.46
C LYS A 251 -10.91 7.18 -0.51
N LEU A 252 -11.66 8.30 -0.49
CA LEU A 252 -12.75 8.54 -1.43
C LEU A 252 -12.20 9.05 -2.76
N ALA A 253 -11.86 8.11 -3.66
CA ALA A 253 -11.18 8.40 -4.92
C ALA A 253 -11.62 7.44 -6.05
N PRO A 254 -11.53 7.84 -7.34
CA PRO A 254 -12.02 7.07 -8.48
C PRO A 254 -11.45 5.65 -8.55
N ASN A 255 -10.16 5.48 -8.29
CA ASN A 255 -9.51 4.17 -8.30
C ASN A 255 -9.99 3.24 -7.16
N LYS A 256 -10.62 3.81 -6.13
CA LYS A 256 -11.23 3.04 -5.02
C LYS A 256 -12.68 2.64 -5.30
N GLY A 257 -13.23 3.04 -6.44
CA GLY A 257 -14.57 2.65 -6.89
C GLY A 257 -15.70 3.12 -5.98
N THR A 258 -15.48 4.20 -5.25
CA THR A 258 -16.41 4.70 -4.23
C THR A 258 -17.77 5.09 -4.79
N THR A 259 -17.83 5.45 -6.07
CA THR A 259 -19.10 5.71 -6.79
C THR A 259 -19.98 4.47 -6.96
N HIS A 260 -19.45 3.26 -6.76
CA HIS A 260 -20.22 2.02 -6.77
C HIS A 260 -20.88 1.68 -5.44
N LEU A 261 -20.56 2.39 -4.34
CA LEU A 261 -21.09 2.07 -3.00
C LEU A 261 -22.60 2.22 -2.95
N ILE A 262 -23.13 3.37 -3.34
CA ILE A 262 -24.58 3.64 -3.28
C ILE A 262 -25.35 2.70 -4.22
N PRO A 263 -25.00 2.57 -5.51
CA PRO A 263 -25.66 1.60 -6.39
C PRO A 263 -25.61 0.15 -5.87
N ALA A 264 -24.51 -0.26 -5.26
CA ALA A 264 -24.38 -1.62 -4.74
C ALA A 264 -25.34 -1.89 -3.57
N ILE A 265 -25.48 -0.96 -2.61
CA ILE A 265 -26.40 -1.13 -1.48
C ILE A 265 -27.86 -1.03 -1.92
N GLU A 266 -28.19 -0.16 -2.89
CA GLU A 266 -29.53 -0.03 -3.47
C GLU A 266 -29.94 -1.32 -4.18
N GLN A 267 -29.11 -1.83 -5.07
CA GLN A 267 -29.38 -3.06 -5.80
C GLN A 267 -29.41 -4.29 -4.87
N ALA A 268 -28.60 -4.28 -3.82
CA ALA A 268 -28.63 -5.30 -2.77
C ALA A 268 -29.86 -5.17 -1.87
N ARG A 269 -30.59 -4.04 -1.88
CA ARG A 269 -31.66 -3.68 -0.93
C ARG A 269 -31.17 -3.80 0.52
N LEU A 270 -29.99 -3.23 0.80
CA LEU A 270 -29.40 -3.29 2.13
C LEU A 270 -30.26 -2.47 3.10
N ASP A 271 -30.76 -3.10 4.14
CA ASP A 271 -31.57 -2.47 5.21
C ASP A 271 -30.74 -2.02 6.42
N TRP A 272 -29.42 -2.21 6.36
CA TRP A 272 -28.49 -1.73 7.39
C TRP A 272 -27.87 -0.40 7.00
N PRO A 273 -27.42 0.41 7.97
CA PRO A 273 -26.61 1.58 7.67
C PRO A 273 -25.36 1.22 6.89
N LEU A 274 -25.01 2.03 5.89
CA LEU A 274 -23.68 2.05 5.31
C LEU A 274 -22.84 3.13 6.01
N VAL A 275 -21.80 2.72 6.71
CA VAL A 275 -20.80 3.63 7.29
C VAL A 275 -19.67 3.84 6.30
N VAL A 276 -19.42 5.10 5.95
CA VAL A 276 -18.35 5.52 5.03
C VAL A 276 -17.28 6.24 5.84
N ALA A 277 -16.16 5.53 6.09
CA ALA A 277 -15.01 6.05 6.80
C ALA A 277 -13.88 6.39 5.83
N GLY A 278 -13.52 7.65 5.78
CA GLY A 278 -12.48 8.18 4.90
C GLY A 278 -12.82 9.54 4.32
N ASP A 279 -11.86 10.09 3.58
CA ASP A 279 -12.00 11.37 2.87
C ASP A 279 -11.30 11.31 1.50
N GLY A 280 -11.63 12.24 0.63
CA GLY A 280 -11.02 12.32 -0.69
C GLY A 280 -11.82 13.11 -1.72
N PRO A 281 -11.30 13.20 -2.95
CA PRO A 281 -11.88 14.06 -4.00
C PRO A 281 -13.31 13.66 -4.42
N GLU A 282 -13.75 12.42 -4.18
CA GLU A 282 -15.11 11.98 -4.53
C GLU A 282 -16.14 12.17 -3.40
N ARG A 283 -15.74 12.73 -2.24
CA ARG A 283 -16.63 12.89 -1.09
C ARG A 283 -17.95 13.54 -1.44
N SER A 284 -17.92 14.73 -2.06
CA SER A 284 -19.13 15.48 -2.41
C SER A 284 -20.02 14.73 -3.40
N ALA A 285 -19.43 13.97 -4.33
CA ALA A 285 -20.19 13.18 -5.30
C ALA A 285 -20.96 12.03 -4.61
N ILE A 286 -20.30 11.36 -3.64
CA ILE A 286 -20.90 10.26 -2.90
C ILE A 286 -21.94 10.76 -1.91
N GLU A 287 -21.71 11.88 -1.21
CA GLU A 287 -22.68 12.54 -0.34
C GLU A 287 -23.94 12.95 -1.13
N SER A 288 -23.74 13.51 -2.34
CA SER A 288 -24.85 13.86 -3.23
C SER A 288 -25.63 12.63 -3.73
N ALA A 289 -24.97 11.50 -3.97
CA ALA A 289 -25.63 10.26 -4.32
C ALA A 289 -26.40 9.69 -3.12
N ALA A 290 -25.82 9.69 -1.94
CA ALA A 290 -26.46 9.25 -0.70
C ALA A 290 -27.71 10.07 -0.36
N ALA A 291 -27.67 11.39 -0.55
CA ALA A 291 -28.82 12.28 -0.31
C ALA A 291 -30.03 11.99 -1.24
N ARG A 292 -29.80 11.35 -2.39
CA ARG A 292 -30.89 10.91 -3.31
C ARG A 292 -31.34 9.48 -3.06
N SER A 293 -30.60 8.74 -2.24
CA SER A 293 -30.91 7.38 -1.85
C SER A 293 -31.85 7.35 -0.65
N SER A 294 -32.68 6.32 -0.54
CA SER A 294 -33.51 6.06 0.66
C SER A 294 -32.75 5.31 1.76
N HIS A 295 -31.47 4.94 1.52
CA HIS A 295 -30.67 4.17 2.45
C HIS A 295 -30.00 5.06 3.49
N ASP A 296 -29.82 4.52 4.72
CA ASP A 296 -29.08 5.20 5.78
C ASP A 296 -27.58 5.13 5.47
N VAL A 297 -26.98 6.25 5.06
CA VAL A 297 -25.56 6.38 4.74
C VAL A 297 -24.92 7.39 5.69
N ARG A 298 -23.96 6.93 6.48
CA ARG A 298 -23.29 7.73 7.53
C ARG A 298 -21.85 7.99 7.19
N PHE A 299 -21.49 9.26 7.00
CA PHE A 299 -20.12 9.67 6.72
C PHE A 299 -19.43 10.06 8.03
N VAL A 300 -18.38 9.33 8.40
CA VAL A 300 -17.60 9.63 9.63
C VAL A 300 -16.31 10.39 9.34
N GLY A 301 -15.99 10.61 8.06
CA GLY A 301 -14.78 11.33 7.67
C GLY A 301 -13.51 10.49 7.88
N TRP A 302 -12.36 11.17 7.98
CA TRP A 302 -11.10 10.50 8.27
C TRP A 302 -11.08 10.03 9.72
N VAL A 303 -10.66 8.78 9.93
CA VAL A 303 -10.61 8.13 11.25
C VAL A 303 -9.19 7.68 11.58
N GLY A 304 -8.84 7.74 12.84
CA GLY A 304 -7.56 7.27 13.37
C GLY A 304 -7.46 5.74 13.41
N ARG A 305 -6.28 5.24 13.78
CA ARG A 305 -6.00 3.80 13.78
C ARG A 305 -6.89 3.00 14.76
N ASP A 306 -7.13 3.54 15.95
CA ASP A 306 -7.93 2.86 16.97
C ASP A 306 -9.41 2.86 16.58
N GLU A 307 -9.91 3.98 16.09
CA GLU A 307 -11.27 4.11 15.59
C GLU A 307 -11.53 3.23 14.35
N THR A 308 -10.54 3.15 13.43
CA THR A 308 -10.55 2.20 12.32
C THR A 308 -10.74 0.76 12.79
N ALA A 309 -9.97 0.33 13.78
CA ALA A 309 -10.04 -1.01 14.33
C ALA A 309 -11.42 -1.31 14.96
N VAL A 310 -11.97 -0.33 15.69
CA VAL A 310 -13.31 -0.45 16.32
C VAL A 310 -14.40 -0.53 15.25
N LEU A 311 -14.36 0.34 14.24
CA LEU A 311 -15.33 0.30 13.12
C LEU A 311 -15.26 -1.05 12.38
N LEU A 312 -14.07 -1.57 12.13
CA LEU A 312 -13.92 -2.89 11.51
C LEU A 312 -14.48 -4.00 12.40
N ALA A 313 -14.09 -4.05 13.69
CA ALA A 313 -14.44 -5.15 14.58
C ALA A 313 -15.94 -5.36 14.75
N HIS A 314 -16.72 -4.30 14.65
CA HIS A 314 -18.18 -4.31 14.83
C HIS A 314 -18.96 -4.24 13.51
N ALA A 315 -18.29 -4.18 12.36
CA ALA A 315 -18.95 -4.21 11.06
C ALA A 315 -19.51 -5.60 10.76
N SER A 316 -20.73 -5.67 10.25
CA SER A 316 -21.35 -6.93 9.82
C SER A 316 -20.83 -7.38 8.45
N MET A 317 -20.29 -6.47 7.65
CA MET A 317 -19.54 -6.72 6.43
C MET A 317 -18.66 -5.52 6.05
N LEU A 318 -17.57 -5.79 5.34
CA LEU A 318 -16.78 -4.77 4.64
C LEU A 318 -17.12 -4.81 3.16
N ILE A 319 -17.47 -3.66 2.58
CA ILE A 319 -17.64 -3.49 1.12
C ILE A 319 -16.38 -2.83 0.57
N PHE A 320 -15.71 -3.49 -0.38
CA PHE A 320 -14.44 -3.03 -0.95
C PHE A 320 -14.53 -2.94 -2.48
N PRO A 321 -15.05 -1.83 -3.01
CA PRO A 321 -15.38 -1.68 -4.43
C PRO A 321 -14.20 -1.24 -5.29
N SER A 322 -12.95 -1.40 -4.83
CA SER A 322 -11.77 -0.87 -5.49
C SER A 322 -11.64 -1.34 -6.94
N ARG A 323 -11.53 -0.41 -7.89
CA ARG A 323 -11.40 -0.66 -9.34
C ARG A 323 -9.94 -0.64 -9.80
N GLY A 324 -9.11 0.14 -9.14
CA GLY A 324 -7.68 0.20 -9.42
C GLY A 324 -6.97 -1.06 -8.90
N PRO A 325 -5.84 -1.44 -9.51
CA PRO A 325 -5.09 -2.59 -9.05
C PRO A 325 -4.56 -2.31 -7.63
N GLU A 326 -5.17 -2.96 -6.65
CA GLU A 326 -4.67 -2.92 -5.28
C GLU A 326 -3.30 -3.61 -5.20
N SER A 327 -2.38 -3.00 -4.51
CA SER A 327 -1.09 -3.66 -4.28
C SER A 327 -1.19 -4.81 -3.28
N LEU A 328 -1.60 -4.48 -2.07
CA LEU A 328 -1.99 -5.39 -0.99
C LEU A 328 -2.70 -4.56 0.09
N SER A 329 -4.01 -4.61 0.15
CA SER A 329 -4.79 -3.72 1.01
C SER A 329 -4.68 -4.09 2.48
N ARG A 330 -4.14 -3.17 3.29
CA ARG A 330 -4.06 -3.34 4.75
C ARG A 330 -5.45 -3.48 5.38
N VAL A 331 -6.43 -2.73 4.89
CA VAL A 331 -7.83 -2.78 5.39
C VAL A 331 -8.43 -4.18 5.22
N LEU A 332 -8.17 -4.84 4.08
CA LEU A 332 -8.63 -6.21 3.85
C LEU A 332 -7.96 -7.20 4.80
N ILE A 333 -6.65 -7.03 5.09
CA ILE A 333 -5.93 -7.89 6.03
C ILE A 333 -6.48 -7.70 7.45
N GLU A 334 -6.70 -6.44 7.87
CA GLU A 334 -7.25 -6.12 9.20
C GLU A 334 -8.69 -6.62 9.37
N ALA A 335 -9.55 -6.45 8.35
CA ALA A 335 -10.91 -6.99 8.33
C ALA A 335 -10.89 -8.53 8.42
N SER A 336 -10.04 -9.19 7.62
CA SER A 336 -9.86 -10.65 7.69
C SER A 336 -9.39 -11.10 9.07
N ALA A 337 -8.41 -10.42 9.68
CA ALA A 337 -7.88 -10.74 10.99
C ALA A 337 -8.93 -10.63 12.11
N LEU A 338 -9.86 -9.68 11.98
CA LEU A 338 -11.00 -9.51 12.88
C LEU A 338 -12.17 -10.44 12.56
N GLY A 339 -12.12 -11.16 11.44
CA GLY A 339 -13.19 -12.07 11.00
C GLY A 339 -14.41 -11.36 10.40
N VAL A 340 -14.21 -10.16 9.87
CA VAL A 340 -15.26 -9.42 9.17
C VAL A 340 -15.44 -10.00 7.76
N PRO A 341 -16.65 -10.43 7.37
CA PRO A 341 -16.90 -10.92 6.03
C PRO A 341 -16.73 -9.80 5.00
N ILE A 342 -16.13 -10.13 3.86
CA ILE A 342 -15.71 -9.15 2.85
C ILE A 342 -16.46 -9.39 1.54
N ALA A 343 -17.10 -8.35 1.00
CA ALA A 343 -17.53 -8.25 -0.40
C ALA A 343 -16.58 -7.30 -1.14
N ALA A 344 -15.77 -7.82 -2.06
CA ALA A 344 -14.72 -7.04 -2.71
C ALA A 344 -14.70 -7.22 -4.23
N MET A 345 -14.20 -6.19 -4.93
CA MET A 345 -13.82 -6.32 -6.33
C MET A 345 -12.52 -7.14 -6.46
N ASN A 346 -12.48 -8.02 -7.45
CA ASN A 346 -11.31 -8.84 -7.78
C ASN A 346 -10.27 -8.02 -8.53
N THR A 347 -9.43 -7.24 -7.81
CA THR A 347 -8.44 -6.35 -8.42
C THR A 347 -7.08 -6.46 -7.73
N GLY A 348 -6.02 -6.47 -8.55
CA GLY A 348 -4.64 -6.48 -8.06
C GLY A 348 -4.36 -7.61 -7.05
N GLY A 349 -3.79 -7.27 -5.91
CA GLY A 349 -3.48 -8.20 -4.82
C GLY A 349 -4.67 -8.53 -3.89
N THR A 350 -5.91 -8.14 -4.22
CA THR A 350 -7.10 -8.53 -3.43
C THR A 350 -7.24 -10.05 -3.31
N PRO A 351 -7.03 -10.87 -4.39
CA PRO A 351 -7.11 -12.34 -4.29
C PRO A 351 -6.05 -12.98 -3.40
N ASP A 352 -4.94 -12.31 -3.13
CA ASP A 352 -3.94 -12.82 -2.19
C ASP A 352 -4.48 -12.84 -0.74
N ILE A 353 -5.44 -11.95 -0.44
CA ILE A 353 -6.05 -11.82 0.89
C ILE A 353 -7.38 -12.57 0.94
N VAL A 354 -8.27 -12.29 -0.01
CA VAL A 354 -9.65 -12.80 -0.07
C VAL A 354 -9.73 -13.91 -1.11
N VAL A 355 -10.04 -15.12 -0.67
CA VAL A 355 -10.32 -16.26 -1.55
C VAL A 355 -11.84 -16.37 -1.72
N HIS A 356 -12.28 -16.32 -3.00
CA HIS A 356 -13.71 -16.34 -3.32
C HIS A 356 -14.40 -17.59 -2.77
N GLU A 357 -15.57 -17.39 -2.12
CA GLU A 357 -16.39 -18.41 -1.46
C GLU A 357 -15.74 -19.11 -0.24
N GLU A 358 -14.48 -18.84 0.05
CA GLU A 358 -13.77 -19.43 1.19
C GLU A 358 -13.58 -18.42 2.33
N THR A 359 -13.02 -17.22 2.02
CA THR A 359 -12.72 -16.19 3.02
C THR A 359 -13.40 -14.85 2.74
N GLY A 360 -14.21 -14.79 1.71
CA GLY A 360 -14.99 -13.62 1.30
C GLY A 360 -15.60 -13.83 -0.07
N LEU A 361 -16.24 -12.81 -0.60
CA LEU A 361 -16.87 -12.82 -1.92
C LEU A 361 -16.15 -11.85 -2.84
N LEU A 362 -15.56 -12.36 -3.93
CA LEU A 362 -14.93 -11.56 -4.98
C LEU A 362 -15.89 -11.38 -6.16
N SER A 363 -15.89 -10.19 -6.72
CA SER A 363 -16.76 -9.75 -7.82
C SER A 363 -15.95 -9.15 -8.95
N VAL A 364 -16.33 -9.37 -10.20
CA VAL A 364 -15.62 -8.81 -11.37
C VAL A 364 -16.31 -7.55 -11.92
N ASN A 365 -17.54 -7.26 -11.50
CA ASN A 365 -18.33 -6.09 -11.89
C ASN A 365 -19.22 -5.60 -10.74
N ALA A 366 -19.89 -4.47 -10.95
CA ALA A 366 -20.74 -3.83 -9.94
C ALA A 366 -21.99 -4.66 -9.57
N ASP A 367 -22.58 -5.37 -10.55
CA ASP A 367 -23.77 -6.20 -10.31
C ASP A 367 -23.44 -7.40 -9.43
N GLU A 368 -22.30 -8.03 -9.66
CA GLU A 368 -21.80 -9.11 -8.81
C GLU A 368 -21.47 -8.60 -7.40
N LEU A 369 -20.90 -7.39 -7.27
CA LEU A 369 -20.64 -6.78 -5.97
C LEU A 369 -21.95 -6.57 -5.20
N ALA A 370 -22.99 -6.07 -5.86
CA ALA A 370 -24.31 -5.93 -5.25
C ALA A 370 -24.90 -7.30 -4.85
N GLY A 371 -24.72 -8.31 -5.70
CA GLY A 371 -25.07 -9.71 -5.39
C GLY A 371 -24.34 -10.26 -4.16
N ALA A 372 -23.03 -9.98 -4.04
CA ALA A 372 -22.22 -10.35 -2.88
C ALA A 372 -22.69 -9.66 -1.60
N VAL A 373 -22.97 -8.34 -1.66
CA VAL A 373 -23.54 -7.58 -0.54
C VAL A 373 -24.88 -8.18 -0.09
N ARG A 374 -25.77 -8.49 -1.03
CA ARG A 374 -27.08 -9.11 -0.73
C ARG A 374 -26.91 -10.48 -0.06
N ARG A 375 -26.05 -11.35 -0.58
CA ARG A 375 -25.77 -12.67 0.02
C ARG A 375 -25.25 -12.54 1.45
N LEU A 376 -24.34 -11.61 1.70
CA LEU A 376 -23.83 -11.37 3.05
C LEU A 376 -24.90 -10.76 3.97
N ARG A 377 -25.84 -9.95 3.45
CA ARG A 377 -26.97 -9.45 4.23
C ARG A 377 -27.90 -10.59 4.65
N ASP A 378 -28.27 -11.45 3.70
CA ASP A 378 -29.33 -12.44 3.87
C ASP A 378 -28.91 -13.69 4.66
N ASP A 379 -27.60 -14.03 4.64
CA ASP A 379 -27.07 -15.28 5.20
C ASP A 379 -26.07 -15.05 6.35
N PRO A 380 -26.56 -15.05 7.62
CA PRO A 380 -25.68 -14.95 8.78
C PRO A 380 -24.68 -16.11 8.94
N ALA A 381 -25.06 -17.32 8.50
CA ALA A 381 -24.20 -18.50 8.58
C ALA A 381 -23.03 -18.38 7.59
N LEU A 382 -23.31 -17.87 6.38
CA LEU A 382 -22.28 -17.54 5.39
C LEU A 382 -21.30 -16.49 5.95
N ARG A 383 -21.81 -15.41 6.58
CA ARG A 383 -20.96 -14.39 7.19
C ARG A 383 -20.02 -14.98 8.23
N ALA A 384 -20.54 -15.80 9.14
CA ALA A 384 -19.75 -16.45 10.17
C ALA A 384 -18.68 -17.36 9.56
N ARG A 385 -19.05 -18.23 8.63
CA ARG A 385 -18.13 -19.16 7.97
C ARG A 385 -17.00 -18.43 7.24
N LEU A 386 -17.33 -17.44 6.41
CA LEU A 386 -16.32 -16.67 5.66
C LEU A 386 -15.41 -15.86 6.60
N GLY A 387 -15.98 -15.25 7.63
CA GLY A 387 -15.22 -14.49 8.63
C GLY A 387 -14.25 -15.35 9.41
N ASP A 388 -14.65 -16.54 9.85
CA ASP A 388 -13.78 -17.46 10.59
C ASP A 388 -12.63 -17.98 9.71
N ALA A 389 -12.92 -18.35 8.48
CA ALA A 389 -11.90 -18.78 7.53
C ALA A 389 -10.92 -17.63 7.19
N ALA A 390 -11.44 -16.41 7.01
CA ALA A 390 -10.63 -15.22 6.79
C ALA A 390 -9.68 -14.96 7.97
N ARG A 391 -10.16 -15.08 9.20
CA ARG A 391 -9.36 -14.92 10.43
C ARG A 391 -8.23 -15.94 10.51
N GLN A 392 -8.50 -17.20 10.22
CA GLN A 392 -7.49 -18.25 10.20
C GLN A 392 -6.42 -17.98 9.14
N ARG A 393 -6.83 -17.63 7.91
CA ARG A 393 -5.91 -17.28 6.82
C ARG A 393 -5.07 -16.05 7.14
N ALA A 394 -5.68 -15.01 7.71
CA ALA A 394 -4.95 -13.79 8.07
C ALA A 394 -3.85 -14.08 9.10
N ARG A 395 -4.13 -14.87 10.13
CA ARG A 395 -3.12 -15.29 11.12
C ARG A 395 -1.98 -16.10 10.50
N ALA A 396 -2.29 -16.99 9.58
CA ALA A 396 -1.28 -17.83 8.95
C ALA A 396 -0.34 -17.07 8.01
N LEU A 397 -0.86 -16.07 7.26
CA LEU A 397 -0.14 -15.45 6.16
C LEU A 397 0.34 -14.03 6.43
N PHE A 398 -0.36 -13.25 7.27
CA PHE A 398 -0.15 -11.82 7.41
C PHE A 398 0.24 -11.39 8.83
N ASP A 399 0.20 -12.29 9.81
CA ASP A 399 0.58 -11.92 11.17
C ASP A 399 2.07 -11.55 11.24
N ALA A 400 2.37 -10.49 11.97
CA ALA A 400 3.71 -9.91 12.01
C ALA A 400 4.80 -10.93 12.38
N PRO A 401 4.65 -11.83 13.38
CA PRO A 401 5.65 -12.85 13.69
C PRO A 401 5.99 -13.76 12.50
N ALA A 402 4.99 -14.19 11.73
CA ALA A 402 5.17 -15.06 10.57
C ALA A 402 5.85 -14.34 9.40
N VAL A 403 5.37 -13.13 9.08
CA VAL A 403 5.92 -12.32 7.99
C VAL A 403 7.36 -11.88 8.29
N VAL A 404 7.61 -11.39 9.51
CA VAL A 404 8.96 -10.98 9.95
C VAL A 404 9.93 -12.16 9.94
N GLY A 405 9.48 -13.36 10.33
CA GLY A 405 10.30 -14.57 10.23
C GLY A 405 10.74 -14.88 8.79
N ARG A 406 9.83 -14.71 7.80
CA ARG A 406 10.16 -14.88 6.37
C ARG A 406 11.16 -13.82 5.88
N ILE A 407 11.00 -12.58 6.31
CA ILE A 407 11.95 -11.50 5.98
C ILE A 407 13.32 -11.79 6.61
N GLU A 408 13.37 -12.22 7.86
CA GLU A 408 14.62 -12.55 8.55
C GLU A 408 15.35 -13.73 7.88
N SER A 409 14.61 -14.74 7.41
CA SER A 409 15.18 -15.84 6.63
C SER A 409 15.80 -15.33 5.33
N LEU A 410 15.13 -14.40 4.63
CA LEU A 410 15.68 -13.77 3.44
C LEU A 410 16.95 -12.94 3.75
N TYR A 411 17.01 -12.28 4.91
CA TYR A 411 18.24 -11.55 5.33
C TYR A 411 19.41 -12.50 5.47
N ARG A 412 19.24 -13.64 6.16
CA ARG A 412 20.32 -14.64 6.33
C ARG A 412 20.81 -15.17 4.98
N GLU A 413 19.89 -15.53 4.08
CA GLU A 413 20.23 -16.01 2.75
C GLU A 413 21.00 -14.98 1.92
N VAL A 414 20.66 -13.71 2.02
CA VAL A 414 21.35 -12.63 1.28
C VAL A 414 22.72 -12.36 1.88
N LEU A 415 22.88 -12.39 3.20
CA LEU A 415 24.15 -12.23 3.89
C LEU A 415 25.11 -13.39 3.60
N GLU A 416 24.62 -14.63 3.61
CA GLU A 416 25.42 -15.82 3.26
C GLU A 416 25.97 -15.79 1.82
N ARG A 417 25.25 -15.14 0.91
CA ARG A 417 25.71 -14.97 -0.49
C ARG A 417 26.71 -13.85 -0.69
N ALA A 418 26.69 -12.87 0.22
CA ALA A 418 27.59 -11.72 0.18
C ALA A 418 28.92 -11.96 0.89
N ALA A 419 28.98 -12.95 1.79
CA ALA A 419 30.17 -13.40 2.47
C ALA A 419 31.05 -14.30 1.57
#